data_32f1258cef2001933ba9cc9f5f86e355
#
_entry.id   32f1258cef2001933ba9cc9f5f86e355
#
_cell.length_a   1.000
_cell.length_b   1.000
_cell.length_c   1.000
_cell.angle_alpha   90.00
_cell.angle_beta   90.00
_cell.angle_gamma   90.00
#
_symmetry.space_group_name_H-M   'P 1'
#
loop_
_entity.id
_entity.type
_entity.pdbx_description
1 polymer ?
#
loop_
_entity_poly.entity_id
_entity_poly.type
_entity_poly.pdbx_seq_one_letter_code
_entity_poly.pdbx_strand_id
1 'polypeptide(L)' 'MAKEELTYKAAVAEIEEILGKIEEGELDVDELTVNVKRVTELLKICKDKLRKTESEVTKILSEEDED' A
#
# COMPACT_ATOMS: atom_id res chain seq x y z
N MET A 1 2.68 -19.28 -10.68
CA MET A 1 2.49 -18.83 -10.38
C MET A 1 1.99 -18.20 -9.93
N ALA A 2 1.93 -18.06 -9.66
CA ALA A 2 1.34 -17.46 -9.04
C ALA A 2 1.26 -16.26 -8.85
N LYS A 3 0.67 -15.78 -8.69
CA LYS A 3 0.57 -14.62 -8.54
C LYS A 3 0.70 -14.25 -7.33
N GLU A 4 1.47 -13.71 -7.00
CA GLU A 4 1.60 -13.35 -5.81
C GLU A 4 0.86 -12.26 -5.39
N GLU A 5 0.26 -12.17 -4.33
CA GLU A 5 -0.35 -11.05 -3.87
C GLU A 5 0.63 -10.20 -3.23
N LEU A 6 0.67 -8.94 -3.47
CA LEU A 6 1.58 -8.01 -2.88
C LEU A 6 1.23 -7.81 -1.43
N THR A 7 2.16 -8.03 -0.52
CA THR A 7 1.87 -7.84 0.88
C THR A 7 1.96 -6.37 1.23
N TYR A 8 1.40 -6.01 2.35
CA TYR A 8 1.42 -4.63 2.80
C TYR A 8 2.87 -4.17 2.95
N LYS A 9 3.70 -4.99 3.55
CA LYS A 9 5.10 -4.65 3.74
C LYS A 9 5.81 -4.44 2.42
N ALA A 10 5.55 -5.30 1.46
CA ALA A 10 6.19 -5.16 0.16
C ALA A 10 5.70 -3.91 -0.56
N ALA A 11 4.41 -3.60 -0.42
CA ALA A 11 3.87 -2.41 -1.05
C ALA A 11 4.49 -1.15 -0.45
N VAL A 12 4.65 -1.11 0.86
CA VAL A 12 5.24 0.04 1.51
C VAL A 12 6.70 0.19 1.08
N ALA A 13 7.41 -0.92 0.99
CA ALA A 13 8.81 -0.88 0.58
C ALA A 13 8.94 -0.29 -0.82
N GLU A 14 8.05 -0.70 -1.70
CA GLU A 14 8.10 -0.21 -3.06
C GLU A 14 7.77 1.28 -3.11
N ILE A 15 6.80 1.71 -2.32
CA ILE A 15 6.44 3.12 -2.26
C ILE A 15 7.64 3.94 -1.81
N GLU A 16 8.34 3.47 -0.78
CA GLU A 16 9.48 4.19 -0.26
C GLU A 16 10.59 4.29 -1.29
N GLU A 17 10.76 3.23 -2.05
CA GLU A 17 11.78 3.24 -3.06
C GLU A 17 11.45 4.27 -4.15
N ILE A 18 10.20 4.32 -4.57
CA ILE A 18 9.78 5.25 -5.59
C ILE A 18 9.87 6.68 -5.08
N LEU A 19 9.46 6.91 -3.83
CA LEU A 19 9.55 8.25 -3.27
C LEU A 19 10.99 8.72 -3.20
N GLY A 20 11.91 7.79 -2.91
CA GLY A 20 13.31 8.14 -2.88
C GLY A 20 13.78 8.65 -4.23
N LYS A 21 13.33 8.00 -5.30
CA LYS A 21 13.72 8.43 -6.63
C LYS A 21 13.13 9.79 -6.95
N ILE A 22 11.91 10.03 -6.54
CA ILE A 22 11.27 11.30 -6.80
C ILE A 22 12.00 12.39 -6.04
N GLU A 23 12.43 12.11 -4.82
CA GLU A 23 13.12 13.11 -4.02
C GLU A 23 14.48 13.45 -4.59
N GLU A 24 15.07 12.54 -5.30
CA GLU A 24 16.35 12.80 -5.90
C GLU A 24 16.21 13.81 -7.02
N GLY A 25 15.00 13.94 -7.53
CA GLY A 25 14.75 14.96 -8.54
C GLY A 25 15.36 14.70 -9.89
N GLU A 26 15.71 13.47 -10.18
CA GLU A 26 16.32 13.16 -11.44
C GLU A 26 15.38 12.57 -12.46
N LEU A 27 14.11 12.50 -12.16
CA LEU A 27 13.16 11.93 -13.07
C LEU A 27 12.60 12.98 -14.00
N ASP A 28 12.39 12.64 -15.27
CA ASP A 28 11.75 13.58 -16.14
C ASP A 28 10.26 13.46 -15.92
N VAL A 29 9.48 14.28 -16.60
CA VAL A 29 8.05 14.35 -16.37
C VAL A 29 7.35 13.03 -16.64
N ASP A 30 7.76 12.34 -17.69
CA ASP A 30 7.13 11.09 -18.02
C ASP A 30 7.39 10.04 -16.95
N GLU A 31 8.62 9.96 -16.49
CA GLU A 31 8.98 9.01 -15.48
C GLU A 31 8.26 9.33 -14.18
N LEU A 32 8.16 10.61 -13.88
CA LEU A 32 7.50 11.03 -12.68
C LEU A 32 6.04 10.60 -12.73
N THR A 33 5.40 10.79 -13.86
CA THR A 33 4.01 10.42 -14.01
C THR A 33 3.79 8.93 -13.78
N VAL A 34 4.66 8.11 -14.36
CA VAL A 34 4.54 6.67 -14.22
C VAL A 34 4.72 6.28 -12.76
N ASN A 35 5.68 6.88 -12.09
CA ASN A 35 5.94 6.56 -10.71
C ASN A 35 4.79 6.99 -9.81
N VAL A 36 4.21 8.13 -10.07
CA VAL A 36 3.09 8.60 -9.27
C VAL A 36 1.90 7.67 -9.45
N LYS A 37 1.70 7.18 -10.67
CA LYS A 37 0.62 6.26 -10.91
C LYS A 37 0.84 4.98 -10.12
N ARG A 38 2.06 4.50 -10.12
CA ARG A 38 2.37 3.27 -9.40
C ARG A 38 2.19 3.45 -7.90
N VAL A 39 2.61 4.60 -7.37
CA VAL A 39 2.45 4.86 -5.95
C VAL A 39 0.97 4.89 -5.60
N THR A 40 0.15 5.47 -6.46
CA THR A 40 -1.28 5.54 -6.22
C THR A 40 -1.88 4.13 -6.16
N GLU A 41 -1.44 3.25 -7.04
CA GLU A 41 -1.91 1.89 -7.02
C GLU A 41 -1.50 1.18 -5.73
N LEU A 42 -0.25 1.40 -5.31
CA LEU A 42 0.24 0.77 -4.10
C LEU A 42 -0.47 1.29 -2.88
N LEU A 43 -0.78 2.57 -2.85
CA LEU A 43 -1.51 3.15 -1.74
C LEU A 43 -2.91 2.56 -1.65
N LYS A 44 -3.51 2.31 -2.78
CA LYS A 44 -4.82 1.73 -2.79
C LYS A 44 -4.78 0.31 -2.23
N ILE A 45 -3.76 -0.45 -2.59
CA ILE A 45 -3.60 -1.79 -2.08
C ILE A 45 -3.42 -1.76 -0.57
N CYS A 46 -2.59 -0.84 -0.08
CA CYS A 46 -2.34 -0.73 1.34
C CYS A 46 -3.62 -0.36 2.07
N LYS A 47 -4.37 0.55 1.50
CA LYS A 47 -5.59 0.99 2.12
C LYS A 47 -6.59 -0.16 2.21
N ASP A 48 -6.69 -0.94 1.15
CA ASP A 48 -7.61 -2.06 1.15
C ASP A 48 -7.22 -3.09 2.20
N LYS A 49 -5.93 -3.35 2.33
CA LYS A 49 -5.49 -4.32 3.31
C LYS A 49 -5.71 -3.84 4.72
N LEU A 50 -5.48 -2.56 4.97
CA LEU A 50 -5.70 -2.02 6.28
C LEU A 50 -7.17 -2.03 6.63
N ARG A 51 -8.02 -1.70 5.67
CA ARG A 51 -9.42 -1.69 5.90
C ARG A 51 -9.91 -3.07 6.26
N LYS A 52 -9.41 -4.09 5.58
CA LYS A 52 -9.79 -5.43 5.85
C LYS A 52 -9.35 -5.83 7.26
N THR A 53 -8.14 -5.47 7.63
CA THR A 53 -7.61 -5.78 8.93
C THR A 53 -8.40 -5.08 10.03
N GLU A 54 -8.75 -3.83 9.80
CA GLU A 54 -9.52 -3.09 10.75
C GLU A 54 -10.87 -3.73 10.96
N SER A 55 -11.46 -4.19 9.90
CA SER A 55 -12.76 -4.82 9.98
C SER A 55 -12.68 -6.08 10.83
N GLU A 56 -11.62 -6.85 10.63
CA GLU A 56 -11.45 -8.07 11.40
C GLU A 56 -11.18 -7.79 12.86
N VAL A 57 -10.39 -6.78 13.13
CA VAL A 57 -10.09 -6.43 14.50
C VAL A 57 -11.35 -5.93 15.21
N THR A 58 -12.13 -5.12 14.53
CA THR A 58 -13.35 -4.60 15.07
C THR A 58 -14.31 -5.73 15.39
N LYS A 59 -14.36 -6.71 14.52
CA LYS A 59 -15.24 -7.82 14.71
C LYS A 59 -14.83 -8.61 15.95
N ILE A 60 -13.56 -8.86 16.11
CA ILE A 60 -13.07 -9.59 17.26
C ILE A 60 -13.35 -8.84 18.54
N LEU A 61 -13.09 -7.54 18.55
CA LEU A 61 -13.33 -6.74 19.72
C LEU A 61 -14.82 -6.70 20.07
N SER A 62 -15.63 -6.64 19.06
CA SER A 62 -17.05 -6.61 19.27
C SER A 62 -17.53 -7.88 19.91
N GLU A 63 -16.99 -8.99 19.50
CA GLU A 63 -17.38 -10.25 20.06
C GLU A 63 -16.96 -10.34 21.50
N GLU A 64 -15.80 -9.83 21.81
CA GLU A 64 -15.38 -9.86 23.15
C GLU A 64 -16.21 -8.99 24.01
N ASP A 65 -16.68 -7.88 23.50
CA ASP A 65 -17.47 -7.02 24.22
C ASP A 65 -18.76 -7.57 24.50
N GLU A 66 -19.23 -8.53 23.82
CA GLU A 66 -20.45 -8.95 23.98
C GLU A 66 -20.66 -9.64 25.13
N ASP A 67 -20.14 -10.24 25.69
CA ASP A 67 -20.31 -10.92 26.84
C ASP A 67 -21.45 -11.19 27.30
#